data_83addf121721de58903fe4b0dbbe8bd7
#
_entry.id   83addf121721de58903fe4b0dbbe8bd7
#
_cell.length_a   1.000
_cell.length_b   1.000
_cell.length_c   1.000
_cell.angle_alpha   90.00
_cell.angle_beta   90.00
_cell.angle_gamma   90.00
#
_symmetry.space_group_name_H-M   'P 1'
#
loop_
_entity.id
_entity.type
_entity.pdbx_description
1 polymer ?
#
loop_
_entity_poly.entity_id
_entity_poly.type
_entity_poly.pdbx_seq_one_letter_code
_entity_poly.pdbx_strand_id
1 'polypeptide(L)'
;MQKNLIMGLCSLMLLLGIATADAQRLLATSEPHYVEGKVRVKLQPEVATLLQQVTLPNGSVQKKAKAQYVTTGATTLDRVAQKVRAVSMKRVFPYAGKDEAKHKAAGLDRWYDVTFVEDGMTTAQARNLYKSTAGVEYAQRIPIYQPYGGESFRAVSPTDVTWVQKALSTMPFNDPLLPKQWHYYNNGSIEGTVAGNDINVFPAWESGVTGSKDVIVAIIDGGFQIDHPDLKDNLWVNEAE
;
A
#
# COMPACT_ATOMS: atom_id res chain seq x y z
N MET A 1 6.62 -54.70 -23.72
CA MET A 1 7.05 -53.27 -23.76
C MET A 1 5.95 -52.26 -23.41
N GLN A 2 4.65 -52.55 -23.56
CA GLN A 2 3.57 -51.56 -23.25
C GLN A 2 3.28 -51.31 -21.74
N LYS A 3 3.50 -52.29 -20.86
CA LYS A 3 3.23 -52.14 -19.43
C LYS A 3 4.19 -51.18 -18.71
N ASN A 4 5.44 -51.08 -19.14
CA ASN A 4 6.43 -50.21 -18.52
C ASN A 4 6.26 -48.72 -18.95
N LEU A 5 5.65 -48.48 -20.10
CA LEU A 5 5.37 -47.14 -20.60
C LEU A 5 4.22 -46.48 -19.80
N ILE A 6 3.19 -47.27 -19.45
CA ILE A 6 2.03 -46.77 -18.67
C ILE A 6 2.44 -46.45 -17.24
N MET A 7 3.33 -47.24 -16.62
CA MET A 7 3.85 -46.92 -15.28
C MET A 7 4.70 -45.63 -15.27
N GLY A 8 5.50 -45.40 -16.32
CA GLY A 8 6.29 -44.18 -16.45
C GLY A 8 5.42 -42.93 -16.63
N LEU A 9 4.32 -43.02 -17.39
CA LEU A 9 3.39 -41.89 -17.57
C LEU A 9 2.59 -41.59 -16.29
N CYS A 10 2.16 -42.60 -15.54
CA CYS A 10 1.47 -42.38 -14.26
C CYS A 10 2.41 -41.79 -13.21
N SER A 11 3.67 -42.18 -13.14
CA SER A 11 4.65 -41.57 -12.23
C SER A 11 4.99 -40.13 -12.61
N LEU A 12 5.06 -39.80 -13.90
CA LEU A 12 5.31 -38.45 -14.38
C LEU A 12 4.10 -37.54 -14.14
N MET A 13 2.87 -38.05 -14.30
CA MET A 13 1.66 -37.29 -13.96
C MET A 13 1.51 -37.05 -12.46
N LEU A 14 1.96 -38.00 -11.60
CA LEU A 14 1.95 -37.81 -10.15
C LEU A 14 2.96 -36.72 -9.72
N LEU A 15 4.15 -36.69 -10.31
CA LEU A 15 5.17 -35.66 -10.05
C LEU A 15 4.73 -34.27 -10.53
N LEU A 16 4.07 -34.18 -11.69
CA LEU A 16 3.48 -32.93 -12.17
C LEU A 16 2.30 -32.47 -11.31
N GLY A 17 1.50 -33.41 -10.79
CA GLY A 17 0.39 -33.11 -9.87
C GLY A 17 0.87 -32.57 -8.52
N ILE A 18 1.98 -33.09 -8.00
CA ILE A 18 2.59 -32.60 -6.75
C ILE A 18 3.19 -31.19 -6.96
N ALA A 19 3.90 -30.97 -8.07
CA ALA A 19 4.46 -29.67 -8.41
C ALA A 19 3.37 -28.59 -8.61
N THR A 20 2.22 -28.96 -9.20
CA THR A 20 1.08 -28.03 -9.35
C THR A 20 0.36 -27.77 -8.04
N ALA A 21 0.29 -28.75 -7.13
CA ALA A 21 -0.32 -28.56 -5.79
C ALA A 21 0.54 -27.65 -4.90
N ASP A 22 1.85 -27.77 -4.95
CA ASP A 22 2.76 -26.87 -4.22
C ASP A 22 2.82 -25.48 -4.86
N ALA A 23 2.81 -25.37 -6.19
CA ALA A 23 2.68 -24.11 -6.89
C ALA A 23 1.32 -23.42 -6.61
N GLN A 24 0.24 -24.19 -6.54
CA GLN A 24 -1.08 -23.68 -6.12
C GLN A 24 -1.12 -23.29 -4.64
N ARG A 25 -0.37 -23.96 -3.76
CA ARG A 25 -0.22 -23.58 -2.35
C ARG A 25 0.60 -22.31 -2.17
N LEU A 26 1.64 -22.10 -2.99
CA LEU A 26 2.43 -20.86 -3.02
C LEU A 26 1.65 -19.70 -3.66
N LEU A 27 0.68 -20.00 -4.54
CA LEU A 27 -0.25 -19.02 -5.13
C LEU A 27 -1.56 -18.88 -4.34
N ALA A 28 -1.77 -19.64 -3.28
CA ALA A 28 -2.83 -19.40 -2.32
C ALA A 28 -2.48 -18.11 -1.55
N THR A 29 -2.58 -16.99 -2.25
CA THR A 29 -2.63 -15.67 -1.65
C THR A 29 -3.73 -15.73 -0.58
N SER A 30 -3.38 -15.47 0.66
CA SER A 30 -4.36 -15.26 1.71
C SER A 30 -5.44 -14.35 1.15
N GLU A 31 -6.72 -14.76 1.27
CA GLU A 31 -7.84 -13.91 0.88
C GLU A 31 -7.59 -12.49 1.40
N PRO A 32 -7.74 -11.47 0.57
CA PRO A 32 -7.47 -10.12 1.00
C PRO A 32 -8.35 -9.77 2.20
N HIS A 33 -7.72 -9.39 3.30
CA HIS A 33 -8.42 -8.94 4.49
C HIS A 33 -8.97 -7.52 4.27
N TYR A 34 -10.14 -7.26 4.79
CA TYR A 34 -10.81 -5.96 4.66
C TYR A 34 -11.20 -5.43 6.04
N VAL A 35 -11.27 -4.11 6.14
CA VAL A 35 -11.82 -3.46 7.33
C VAL A 35 -13.30 -3.74 7.37
N GLU A 36 -13.75 -4.52 8.35
CA GLU A 36 -15.16 -4.83 8.53
C GLU A 36 -15.93 -3.63 9.09
N GLY A 37 -17.22 -3.55 8.80
CA GLY A 37 -18.07 -2.43 9.21
C GLY A 37 -17.79 -1.11 8.49
N LYS A 38 -16.95 -1.10 7.43
CA LYS A 38 -16.63 0.11 6.66
C LYS A 38 -16.67 -0.12 5.16
N VAL A 39 -17.23 0.87 4.46
CA VAL A 39 -17.25 0.93 2.99
C VAL A 39 -16.71 2.29 2.56
N ARG A 40 -15.85 2.30 1.56
CA ARG A 40 -15.38 3.53 0.90
C ARG A 40 -16.21 3.78 -0.35
N VAL A 41 -16.71 5.01 -0.49
CA VAL A 41 -17.54 5.43 -1.63
C VAL A 41 -16.96 6.68 -2.26
N LYS A 42 -17.06 6.76 -3.60
CA LYS A 42 -16.86 7.98 -4.35
C LYS A 42 -18.23 8.45 -4.86
N LEU A 43 -18.57 9.68 -4.59
CA LEU A 43 -19.86 10.26 -4.93
C LEU A 43 -19.81 10.96 -6.28
N GLN A 44 -20.94 11.02 -6.97
CA GLN A 44 -21.11 11.89 -8.13
C GLN A 44 -20.98 13.37 -7.70
N PRO A 45 -20.51 14.27 -8.58
CA PRO A 45 -20.25 15.67 -8.23
C PRO A 45 -21.42 16.39 -7.57
N GLU A 46 -22.64 16.15 -8.08
CA GLU A 46 -23.87 16.79 -7.58
C GLU A 46 -24.17 16.39 -6.14
N VAL A 47 -23.99 15.10 -5.82
CA VAL A 47 -24.21 14.56 -4.47
C VAL A 47 -23.12 15.03 -3.51
N ALA A 48 -21.86 15.06 -3.96
CA ALA A 48 -20.76 15.57 -3.16
C ALA A 48 -20.94 17.04 -2.80
N THR A 49 -21.45 17.85 -3.71
CA THR A 49 -21.78 19.27 -3.46
C THR A 49 -22.84 19.44 -2.36
N LEU A 50 -23.85 18.58 -2.35
CA LEU A 50 -24.85 18.58 -1.26
C LEU A 50 -24.22 18.21 0.09
N LEU A 51 -23.35 17.19 0.10
CA LEU A 51 -22.68 16.77 1.33
C LEU A 51 -21.73 17.82 1.88
N GLN A 52 -21.09 18.61 1.06
CA GLN A 52 -20.19 19.69 1.53
C GLN A 52 -20.92 20.68 2.46
N GLN A 53 -22.21 20.91 2.26
CA GLN A 53 -23.03 21.81 3.11
C GLN A 53 -23.23 21.27 4.53
N VAL A 54 -23.12 19.95 4.70
CA VAL A 54 -23.31 19.26 5.99
C VAL A 54 -22.03 18.59 6.49
N THR A 55 -20.90 18.84 5.83
CA THR A 55 -19.59 18.29 6.22
C THR A 55 -18.84 19.31 7.09
N LEU A 56 -18.43 18.87 8.26
CA LEU A 56 -17.63 19.68 9.20
C LEU A 56 -16.18 19.84 8.70
N PRO A 57 -15.41 20.83 9.21
CA PRO A 57 -14.01 21.02 8.82
C PRO A 57 -13.12 19.80 9.02
N ASN A 58 -13.41 18.96 10.02
CA ASN A 58 -12.70 17.68 10.25
C ASN A 58 -13.08 16.57 9.25
N GLY A 59 -13.88 16.87 8.23
CA GLY A 59 -14.31 15.95 7.19
C GLY A 59 -15.49 15.04 7.57
N SER A 60 -16.03 15.11 8.79
CA SER A 60 -17.17 14.30 9.21
C SER A 60 -18.48 14.92 8.71
N VAL A 61 -19.39 14.09 8.19
CA VAL A 61 -20.76 14.51 7.87
C VAL A 61 -21.53 14.71 9.18
N GLN A 62 -22.12 15.88 9.35
CA GLN A 62 -22.86 16.25 10.56
C GLN A 62 -24.15 15.41 10.65
N LYS A 63 -24.33 14.72 11.78
CA LYS A 63 -25.60 14.04 12.09
C LYS A 63 -26.65 15.08 12.52
N LYS A 64 -27.88 14.91 12.04
CA LYS A 64 -29.00 15.67 12.60
C LYS A 64 -29.19 15.32 14.08
N ALA A 65 -29.54 16.31 14.90
CA ALA A 65 -29.84 16.08 16.29
C ALA A 65 -30.88 14.95 16.44
N LYS A 66 -30.61 13.99 17.34
CA LYS A 66 -31.43 12.78 17.57
C LYS A 66 -31.49 11.77 16.40
N ALA A 67 -30.75 11.94 15.29
CA ALA A 67 -30.69 10.94 14.24
C ALA A 67 -29.84 9.74 14.67
N GLN A 68 -30.37 8.55 14.56
CA GLN A 68 -29.65 7.31 14.82
C GLN A 68 -28.57 7.06 13.75
N TYR A 69 -28.88 7.38 12.49
CA TYR A 69 -28.04 7.15 11.33
C TYR A 69 -27.65 8.47 10.64
N VAL A 70 -26.61 8.39 9.81
CA VAL A 70 -26.15 9.53 9.01
C VAL A 70 -27.23 9.98 8.04
N THR A 71 -27.43 11.29 7.94
CA THR A 71 -28.30 11.95 6.97
C THR A 71 -27.47 12.93 6.15
N THR A 72 -27.46 12.77 4.83
CA THR A 72 -26.63 13.54 3.90
C THR A 72 -27.41 14.65 3.19
N GLY A 73 -28.73 14.57 3.20
CA GLY A 73 -29.62 15.44 2.42
C GLY A 73 -29.89 14.92 0.99
N ALA A 74 -29.14 13.90 0.54
CA ALA A 74 -29.41 13.19 -0.72
C ALA A 74 -30.31 11.98 -0.43
N THR A 75 -31.56 12.01 -0.85
CA THR A 75 -32.60 11.01 -0.50
C THR A 75 -32.19 9.58 -0.81
N THR A 76 -31.54 9.33 -1.95
CA THR A 76 -31.08 8.00 -2.34
C THR A 76 -29.98 7.48 -1.40
N LEU A 77 -29.04 8.33 -1.05
CA LEU A 77 -27.92 8.01 -0.16
C LEU A 77 -28.42 7.83 1.28
N ASP A 78 -29.36 8.67 1.74
CA ASP A 78 -29.95 8.57 3.08
C ASP A 78 -30.73 7.27 3.27
N ARG A 79 -31.44 6.80 2.22
CA ARG A 79 -32.15 5.52 2.24
C ARG A 79 -31.19 4.34 2.42
N VAL A 80 -30.05 4.35 1.72
CA VAL A 80 -29.04 3.30 1.87
C VAL A 80 -28.33 3.43 3.22
N ALA A 81 -27.99 4.63 3.65
CA ALA A 81 -27.40 4.86 4.96
C ALA A 81 -28.28 4.32 6.10
N GLN A 82 -29.60 4.51 6.00
CA GLN A 82 -30.57 3.93 6.93
C GLN A 82 -30.60 2.41 6.85
N LYS A 83 -30.64 1.84 5.64
CA LYS A 83 -30.70 0.38 5.41
C LYS A 83 -29.47 -0.34 5.96
N VAL A 84 -28.27 0.24 5.77
CA VAL A 84 -27.00 -0.32 6.30
C VAL A 84 -26.71 0.12 7.73
N ARG A 85 -27.57 0.94 8.35
CA ARG A 85 -27.35 1.50 9.69
C ARG A 85 -26.04 2.28 9.79
N ALA A 86 -25.80 3.17 8.82
CA ALA A 86 -24.58 3.98 8.78
C ALA A 86 -24.54 4.97 9.96
N VAL A 87 -23.56 4.81 10.83
CA VAL A 87 -23.40 5.62 12.05
C VAL A 87 -22.45 6.79 11.86
N SER A 88 -21.58 6.72 10.85
CA SER A 88 -20.59 7.75 10.55
C SER A 88 -20.31 7.80 9.05
N MET A 89 -20.05 8.99 8.54
CA MET A 89 -19.54 9.22 7.19
C MET A 89 -18.50 10.35 7.26
N LYS A 90 -17.30 10.10 6.71
CA LYS A 90 -16.18 11.02 6.82
C LYS A 90 -15.41 11.08 5.50
N ARG A 91 -14.98 12.28 5.09
CA ARG A 91 -14.08 12.44 3.93
C ARG A 91 -12.79 11.63 4.13
N VAL A 92 -12.37 10.92 3.09
CA VAL A 92 -11.10 10.19 3.05
C VAL A 92 -9.94 11.17 3.01
N PHE A 93 -10.06 12.18 2.15
CA PHE A 93 -9.07 13.26 2.02
C PHE A 93 -9.56 14.48 2.78
N PRO A 94 -8.87 14.91 3.84
CA PRO A 94 -9.26 16.09 4.62
C PRO A 94 -9.34 17.35 3.76
N TYR A 95 -9.94 18.40 4.31
CA TYR A 95 -9.94 19.71 3.67
C TYR A 95 -8.51 20.24 3.55
N ALA A 96 -8.11 20.59 2.32
CA ALA A 96 -6.73 20.92 1.97
C ALA A 96 -6.41 22.44 2.02
N GLY A 97 -7.23 23.25 2.69
CA GLY A 97 -6.99 24.67 2.82
C GLY A 97 -6.85 25.37 1.46
N LYS A 98 -5.71 25.99 1.24
CA LYS A 98 -5.38 26.70 -0.02
C LYS A 98 -5.36 25.79 -1.26
N ASP A 99 -5.14 24.50 -1.08
CA ASP A 99 -5.08 23.51 -2.18
C ASP A 99 -6.41 22.79 -2.43
N GLU A 100 -7.49 23.16 -1.76
CA GLU A 100 -8.81 22.55 -1.91
C GLU A 100 -9.33 22.59 -3.37
N ALA A 101 -9.00 23.63 -4.12
CA ALA A 101 -9.36 23.73 -5.53
C ALA A 101 -8.70 22.61 -6.36
N LYS A 102 -7.46 22.25 -6.05
CA LYS A 102 -6.75 21.12 -6.68
C LYS A 102 -7.38 19.78 -6.28
N HIS A 103 -7.75 19.62 -4.98
CA HIS A 103 -8.45 18.43 -4.50
C HIS A 103 -9.78 18.24 -5.24
N LYS A 104 -10.56 19.31 -5.43
CA LYS A 104 -11.82 19.27 -6.20
C LYS A 104 -11.58 18.91 -7.67
N ALA A 105 -10.61 19.53 -8.31
CA ALA A 105 -10.25 19.23 -9.70
C ALA A 105 -9.86 17.76 -9.90
N ALA A 106 -9.19 17.16 -8.91
CA ALA A 106 -8.83 15.74 -8.89
C ALA A 106 -9.96 14.84 -8.38
N GLY A 107 -11.10 15.38 -7.92
CA GLY A 107 -12.21 14.63 -7.35
C GLY A 107 -11.92 13.95 -6.03
N LEU A 108 -10.91 14.41 -5.28
CA LEU A 108 -10.54 13.86 -3.98
C LEU A 108 -11.56 14.24 -2.88
N ASP A 109 -12.23 15.37 -3.03
CA ASP A 109 -13.29 15.86 -2.16
C ASP A 109 -14.55 14.98 -2.17
N ARG A 110 -14.67 14.06 -3.12
CA ARG A 110 -15.83 13.19 -3.36
C ARG A 110 -15.71 11.81 -2.69
N TRP A 111 -14.59 11.52 -2.04
CA TRP A 111 -14.34 10.24 -1.39
C TRP A 111 -14.72 10.26 0.08
N TYR A 112 -15.52 9.28 0.51
CA TYR A 112 -16.00 9.15 1.88
C TYR A 112 -15.89 7.72 2.38
N ASP A 113 -15.48 7.56 3.63
CA ASP A 113 -15.58 6.31 4.39
C ASP A 113 -16.88 6.33 5.20
N VAL A 114 -17.68 5.31 5.01
CA VAL A 114 -18.94 5.08 5.71
C VAL A 114 -18.75 3.96 6.71
N THR A 115 -18.97 4.25 7.99
CA THR A 115 -18.99 3.24 9.06
C THR A 115 -20.43 2.86 9.37
N PHE A 116 -20.72 1.59 9.48
CA PHE A 116 -22.05 1.06 9.77
C PHE A 116 -21.99 -0.03 10.84
N VAL A 117 -23.17 -0.39 11.39
CA VAL A 117 -23.30 -1.44 12.39
C VAL A 117 -23.48 -2.79 11.70
N GLU A 118 -22.58 -3.73 11.99
CA GLU A 118 -22.66 -5.10 11.47
C GLU A 118 -23.70 -5.93 12.25
N ASP A 119 -24.96 -5.66 12.03
CA ASP A 119 -26.07 -6.41 12.61
C ASP A 119 -26.84 -7.08 11.46
N GLY A 120 -26.38 -8.28 11.11
CA GLY A 120 -26.94 -9.07 10.01
C GLY A 120 -26.60 -8.59 8.58
N MET A 121 -25.69 -7.59 8.44
CA MET A 121 -25.23 -7.10 7.14
C MET A 121 -23.70 -7.16 7.05
N THR A 122 -23.18 -7.88 6.07
CA THR A 122 -21.75 -7.96 5.81
C THR A 122 -21.25 -6.72 5.07
N THR A 123 -19.93 -6.42 5.21
CA THR A 123 -19.28 -5.34 4.48
C THR A 123 -19.41 -5.48 2.96
N ALA A 124 -19.40 -6.71 2.45
CA ALA A 124 -19.63 -6.98 1.02
C ALA A 124 -21.06 -6.62 0.57
N GLN A 125 -22.08 -6.92 1.38
CA GLN A 125 -23.45 -6.57 1.10
C GLN A 125 -23.68 -5.05 1.15
N ALA A 126 -23.13 -4.38 2.18
CA ALA A 126 -23.18 -2.93 2.30
C ALA A 126 -22.52 -2.24 1.09
N ARG A 127 -21.34 -2.71 0.67
CA ARG A 127 -20.66 -2.22 -0.54
C ARG A 127 -21.54 -2.37 -1.79
N ASN A 128 -22.20 -3.51 -1.97
CA ASN A 128 -23.06 -3.74 -3.12
C ASN A 128 -24.28 -2.79 -3.14
N LEU A 129 -24.88 -2.51 -1.97
CA LEU A 129 -25.97 -1.54 -1.85
C LEU A 129 -25.50 -0.13 -2.25
N TYR A 130 -24.36 0.33 -1.75
CA TYR A 130 -23.81 1.63 -2.16
C TYR A 130 -23.48 1.66 -3.64
N LYS A 131 -22.85 0.60 -4.18
CA LYS A 131 -22.48 0.52 -5.61
C LYS A 131 -23.69 0.64 -6.54
N SER A 132 -24.86 0.15 -6.13
CA SER A 132 -26.12 0.22 -6.91
C SER A 132 -26.93 1.48 -6.66
N THR A 133 -26.44 2.40 -5.81
CA THR A 133 -27.18 3.60 -5.41
C THR A 133 -26.93 4.74 -6.38
N ALA A 134 -27.99 5.37 -6.88
CA ALA A 134 -27.87 6.59 -7.69
C ALA A 134 -27.16 7.69 -6.89
N GLY A 135 -26.17 8.33 -7.52
CA GLY A 135 -25.32 9.34 -6.88
C GLY A 135 -24.01 8.78 -6.30
N VAL A 136 -23.81 7.45 -6.36
CA VAL A 136 -22.52 6.82 -6.06
C VAL A 136 -21.82 6.45 -7.37
N GLU A 137 -20.63 7.01 -7.59
CA GLU A 137 -19.79 6.73 -8.75
C GLU A 137 -19.02 5.41 -8.56
N TYR A 138 -18.54 5.17 -7.35
CA TYR A 138 -17.77 3.97 -7.02
C TYR A 138 -17.96 3.57 -5.55
N ALA A 139 -17.91 2.26 -5.26
CA ALA A 139 -17.92 1.73 -3.91
C ALA A 139 -17.01 0.51 -3.77
N GLN A 140 -16.21 0.47 -2.72
CA GLN A 140 -15.28 -0.64 -2.43
C GLN A 140 -15.22 -0.98 -0.94
N ARG A 141 -14.81 -2.20 -0.63
CA ARG A 141 -14.32 -2.56 0.69
C ARG A 141 -12.93 -1.95 0.87
N ILE A 142 -12.56 -1.61 2.10
CA ILE A 142 -11.24 -1.03 2.41
C ILE A 142 -10.28 -2.19 2.68
N PRO A 143 -9.28 -2.45 1.82
CA PRO A 143 -8.35 -3.53 2.03
C PRO A 143 -7.42 -3.22 3.22
N ILE A 144 -7.08 -4.26 3.99
CA ILE A 144 -6.03 -4.21 5.00
C ILE A 144 -4.75 -4.67 4.31
N TYR A 145 -3.84 -3.75 4.11
CA TYR A 145 -2.51 -4.07 3.61
C TYR A 145 -1.65 -4.50 4.79
N GLN A 146 -1.10 -5.72 4.71
CA GLN A 146 -0.03 -6.11 5.62
C GLN A 146 1.30 -5.72 4.96
N PRO A 147 2.24 -5.10 5.70
CA PRO A 147 3.58 -4.86 5.18
C PRO A 147 4.19 -6.19 4.72
N TYR A 148 4.78 -6.19 3.54
CA TYR A 148 5.49 -7.37 3.04
C TYR A 148 6.66 -7.64 3.99
N GLY A 149 6.72 -8.81 4.63
CA GLY A 149 7.86 -9.20 5.47
C GLY A 149 7.56 -9.39 6.96
N GLY A 150 6.38 -9.93 7.31
CA GLY A 150 6.12 -10.41 8.67
C GLY A 150 6.98 -11.60 9.11
N GLU A 151 7.87 -12.11 8.24
CA GLU A 151 8.91 -13.06 8.63
C GLU A 151 10.23 -12.31 8.77
N SER A 152 10.80 -12.42 9.97
CA SER A 152 12.09 -11.85 10.36
C SER A 152 13.12 -11.92 9.24
N PHE A 153 13.61 -10.77 8.80
CA PHE A 153 14.84 -10.70 8.01
C PHE A 153 15.94 -11.40 8.79
N ARG A 154 16.29 -12.62 8.39
CA ARG A 154 17.44 -13.31 8.96
C ARG A 154 18.67 -12.59 8.43
N ALA A 155 19.34 -11.86 9.30
CA ALA A 155 20.62 -11.27 8.97
C ALA A 155 21.56 -12.38 8.48
N VAL A 156 21.92 -12.36 7.21
CA VAL A 156 22.90 -13.28 6.66
C VAL A 156 24.25 -12.86 7.25
N SER A 157 24.85 -13.74 8.06
CA SER A 157 26.20 -13.51 8.58
C SER A 157 27.19 -13.38 7.42
N PRO A 158 27.99 -12.32 7.35
CA PRO A 158 28.96 -12.19 6.28
C PRO A 158 30.10 -13.16 6.55
N THR A 159 30.26 -14.15 5.69
CA THR A 159 31.36 -15.11 5.77
C THR A 159 32.57 -14.70 4.95
N ASP A 160 32.51 -13.63 4.16
CA ASP A 160 33.67 -13.17 3.40
C ASP A 160 33.63 -11.65 3.14
N VAL A 161 34.56 -10.95 3.77
CA VAL A 161 34.66 -9.46 3.69
C VAL A 161 35.95 -9.00 2.95
N THR A 162 36.72 -9.90 2.41
CA THR A 162 38.05 -9.59 1.85
C THR A 162 38.00 -8.71 0.59
N TRP A 163 37.00 -8.93 -0.29
CA TRP A 163 36.81 -8.10 -1.49
C TRP A 163 36.29 -6.70 -1.16
N VAL A 164 35.59 -6.57 -0.06
CA VAL A 164 35.00 -5.34 0.46
C VAL A 164 36.08 -4.33 0.84
N GLN A 165 37.08 -4.78 1.56
CA GLN A 165 38.19 -3.90 1.98
C GLN A 165 38.93 -3.32 0.77
N LYS A 166 39.01 -4.07 -0.33
CA LYS A 166 39.59 -3.60 -1.59
C LYS A 166 38.70 -2.58 -2.31
N ALA A 167 37.41 -2.79 -2.32
CA ALA A 167 36.44 -1.85 -2.93
C ALA A 167 36.35 -0.55 -2.10
N LEU A 168 36.26 -0.66 -0.78
CA LEU A 168 36.19 0.51 0.13
C LEU A 168 37.39 1.43 0.06
N SER A 169 38.59 0.93 -0.31
CA SER A 169 39.81 1.76 -0.42
C SER A 169 39.75 2.78 -1.58
N THR A 170 38.81 2.62 -2.52
CA THR A 170 38.67 3.49 -3.69
C THR A 170 37.39 4.32 -3.66
N MET A 171 36.50 4.07 -2.69
CA MET A 171 35.23 4.78 -2.59
C MET A 171 35.31 6.09 -1.82
N PRO A 172 34.49 7.10 -2.15
CA PRO A 172 34.44 8.37 -1.44
C PRO A 172 33.82 8.28 -0.04
N PHE A 173 33.40 7.09 0.39
CA PHE A 173 32.77 6.81 1.69
C PHE A 173 33.19 5.43 2.22
N ASN A 174 33.05 5.26 3.53
CA ASN A 174 33.57 4.12 4.28
C ASN A 174 32.49 3.37 5.07
N ASP A 175 31.26 3.29 4.55
CA ASP A 175 30.16 2.56 5.18
C ASP A 175 30.53 1.07 5.35
N PRO A 176 30.64 0.56 6.59
CA PRO A 176 31.01 -0.83 6.85
C PRO A 176 29.93 -1.83 6.40
N LEU A 177 28.71 -1.37 6.11
CA LEU A 177 27.61 -2.20 5.64
C LEU A 177 27.48 -2.21 4.12
N LEU A 178 28.18 -1.34 3.40
CA LEU A 178 28.15 -1.28 1.93
C LEU A 178 28.33 -2.67 1.27
N PRO A 179 29.21 -3.54 1.77
CA PRO A 179 29.38 -4.87 1.22
C PRO A 179 28.16 -5.79 1.29
N LYS A 180 27.26 -5.51 2.20
CA LYS A 180 26.00 -6.27 2.33
C LYS A 180 24.91 -5.75 1.40
N GLN A 181 25.16 -4.63 0.74
CA GLN A 181 24.22 -3.93 -0.12
C GLN A 181 24.46 -4.34 -1.58
N TRP A 182 24.16 -5.62 -1.89
CA TRP A 182 24.35 -6.23 -3.21
C TRP A 182 23.70 -5.47 -4.37
N HIS A 183 22.65 -4.72 -4.08
CA HIS A 183 21.96 -3.91 -5.08
C HIS A 183 22.81 -2.74 -5.59
N TYR A 184 23.82 -2.31 -4.84
CA TYR A 184 24.81 -1.32 -5.29
C TYR A 184 25.96 -1.96 -6.03
N TYR A 185 26.41 -3.16 -5.59
CA TYR A 185 27.47 -3.91 -6.22
C TYR A 185 27.31 -5.42 -5.99
N ASN A 186 26.93 -6.11 -7.04
CA ASN A 186 26.71 -7.56 -7.01
C ASN A 186 27.89 -8.29 -7.68
N ASN A 187 28.71 -8.90 -6.88
CA ASN A 187 29.84 -9.71 -7.35
C ASN A 187 29.48 -11.20 -7.52
N GLY A 188 28.21 -11.60 -7.31
CA GLY A 188 27.74 -12.98 -7.38
C GLY A 188 28.04 -13.81 -6.14
N SER A 189 28.52 -13.22 -5.03
CA SER A 189 28.84 -13.96 -3.79
C SER A 189 27.59 -14.37 -3.00
N ILE A 190 26.43 -13.78 -3.29
CA ILE A 190 25.16 -14.14 -2.66
C ILE A 190 24.51 -15.24 -3.48
N GLU A 191 24.18 -16.36 -2.83
CA GLU A 191 23.53 -17.49 -3.45
C GLU A 191 22.25 -17.08 -4.21
N GLY A 192 22.12 -17.54 -5.44
CA GLY A 192 20.98 -17.21 -6.32
C GLY A 192 21.09 -15.88 -7.06
N THR A 193 22.17 -15.11 -6.87
CA THR A 193 22.41 -13.87 -7.61
C THR A 193 23.38 -14.08 -8.78
N VAL A 194 23.29 -13.19 -9.77
CA VAL A 194 24.20 -13.15 -10.92
C VAL A 194 25.07 -11.92 -10.81
N ALA A 195 26.39 -12.07 -10.86
CA ALA A 195 27.34 -10.95 -10.80
C ALA A 195 27.01 -9.88 -11.86
N GLY A 196 27.06 -8.63 -11.47
CA GLY A 196 26.72 -7.47 -12.31
C GLY A 196 25.22 -7.18 -12.44
N ASN A 197 24.34 -7.97 -11.83
CA ASN A 197 22.93 -7.62 -11.72
C ASN A 197 22.70 -6.71 -10.52
N ASP A 198 23.00 -5.44 -10.67
CA ASP A 198 22.86 -4.37 -9.69
C ASP A 198 22.47 -3.05 -10.38
N ILE A 199 22.33 -1.98 -9.63
CA ILE A 199 21.96 -0.66 -10.18
C ILE A 199 23.13 0.09 -10.82
N ASN A 200 24.34 -0.50 -10.83
CA ASN A 200 25.54 0.06 -11.45
C ASN A 200 25.86 1.51 -11.00
N VAL A 201 25.71 1.81 -9.73
CA VAL A 201 25.87 3.16 -9.18
C VAL A 201 27.33 3.54 -8.92
N PHE A 202 28.24 2.57 -8.81
CA PHE A 202 29.65 2.79 -8.47
C PHE A 202 30.37 3.74 -9.44
N PRO A 203 30.21 3.64 -10.76
CA PRO A 203 30.83 4.61 -11.68
C PRO A 203 30.39 6.05 -11.43
N ALA A 204 29.13 6.28 -11.01
CA ALA A 204 28.67 7.61 -10.64
C ALA A 204 29.37 8.13 -9.38
N TRP A 205 29.47 7.30 -8.36
CA TRP A 205 30.14 7.65 -7.12
C TRP A 205 31.66 7.89 -7.31
N GLU A 206 32.32 7.05 -8.12
CA GLU A 206 33.74 7.23 -8.48
C GLU A 206 33.98 8.56 -9.21
N SER A 207 33.00 9.04 -9.99
CA SER A 207 33.07 10.34 -10.64
C SER A 207 32.71 11.52 -9.71
N GLY A 208 32.46 11.26 -8.42
CA GLY A 208 32.12 12.28 -7.44
C GLY A 208 30.64 12.68 -7.41
N VAL A 209 29.75 11.96 -8.11
CA VAL A 209 28.31 12.20 -8.08
C VAL A 209 27.70 11.49 -6.87
N THR A 210 27.50 12.22 -5.78
CA THR A 210 26.98 11.69 -4.50
C THR A 210 25.64 12.30 -4.07
N GLY A 211 25.03 13.09 -4.93
CA GLY A 211 23.76 13.78 -4.68
C GLY A 211 23.92 15.26 -4.34
N SER A 212 22.80 15.96 -4.17
CA SER A 212 22.73 17.37 -3.79
C SER A 212 21.57 17.60 -2.82
N LYS A 213 21.76 18.49 -1.84
CA LYS A 213 20.69 18.94 -0.93
C LYS A 213 19.58 19.74 -1.65
N ASP A 214 19.84 20.19 -2.88
CA ASP A 214 18.84 20.89 -3.69
C ASP A 214 17.80 19.93 -4.31
N VAL A 215 18.07 18.62 -4.25
CA VAL A 215 17.15 17.58 -4.78
C VAL A 215 16.34 16.99 -3.64
N ILE A 216 15.05 17.30 -3.60
CA ILE A 216 14.12 16.78 -2.60
C ILE A 216 13.51 15.48 -3.13
N VAL A 217 13.71 14.38 -2.40
CA VAL A 217 13.13 13.06 -2.71
C VAL A 217 12.03 12.75 -1.70
N ALA A 218 10.81 12.53 -2.20
CA ALA A 218 9.70 12.09 -1.37
C ALA A 218 9.71 10.56 -1.26
N ILE A 219 9.82 10.04 -0.06
CA ILE A 219 9.72 8.60 0.24
C ILE A 219 8.30 8.34 0.74
N ILE A 220 7.54 7.51 0.00
CA ILE A 220 6.18 7.12 0.34
C ILE A 220 6.23 5.66 0.82
N ASP A 221 6.24 5.48 2.13
CA ASP A 221 6.39 4.18 2.78
C ASP A 221 5.44 4.09 4.00
N GLY A 222 5.44 2.95 4.69
CA GLY A 222 4.73 2.74 5.96
C GLY A 222 5.30 3.56 7.12
N GLY A 223 6.45 4.17 6.95
CA GLY A 223 7.20 4.99 7.88
C GLY A 223 8.70 4.76 7.76
N PHE A 224 9.49 5.65 8.32
CA PHE A 224 10.93 5.46 8.47
C PHE A 224 11.45 6.15 9.74
N GLN A 225 12.60 5.72 10.19
CA GLN A 225 13.20 6.22 11.42
C GLN A 225 13.86 7.58 11.18
N ILE A 226 13.21 8.66 11.62
CA ILE A 226 13.66 10.03 11.37
C ILE A 226 14.94 10.41 12.15
N ASP A 227 15.22 9.70 13.24
CA ASP A 227 16.40 9.87 14.08
C ASP A 227 17.56 8.92 13.70
N HIS A 228 17.44 8.17 12.61
CA HIS A 228 18.49 7.28 12.14
C HIS A 228 19.76 8.08 11.82
N PRO A 229 20.96 7.66 12.30
CA PRO A 229 22.21 8.39 12.11
C PRO A 229 22.51 8.77 10.66
N ASP A 230 22.22 7.89 9.70
CA ASP A 230 22.50 8.09 8.29
C ASP A 230 21.45 8.97 7.57
N LEU A 231 20.28 9.15 8.17
CA LEU A 231 19.16 9.85 7.54
C LEU A 231 18.93 11.25 8.09
N LYS A 232 19.09 11.44 9.40
CA LYS A 232 18.71 12.67 10.12
C LYS A 232 19.31 13.95 9.52
N ASP A 233 20.56 13.91 9.03
CA ASP A 233 21.26 15.06 8.48
C ASP A 233 20.85 15.39 7.03
N ASN A 234 20.08 14.49 6.40
CA ASN A 234 19.57 14.59 5.04
C ASN A 234 18.04 14.77 4.98
N LEU A 235 17.39 14.87 6.13
CA LEU A 235 15.95 15.11 6.15
C LEU A 235 15.65 16.53 5.69
N TRP A 236 14.75 16.63 4.72
CA TRP A 236 14.15 17.90 4.34
C TRP A 236 12.99 18.22 5.28
N VAL A 237 12.95 19.45 5.79
CA VAL A 237 11.90 19.94 6.66
C VAL A 237 11.17 21.06 5.95
N ASN A 238 9.85 21.02 5.93
CA ASN A 238 9.02 22.12 5.43
C ASN A 238 8.84 23.17 6.54
N GLU A 239 9.71 24.16 6.58
CA GLU A 239 9.66 25.23 7.60
C GLU A 239 8.40 26.11 7.50
N ALA A 240 7.61 25.96 6.43
CA ALA A 240 6.39 26.73 6.22
C ALA A 240 5.13 26.05 6.79
N GLU A 241 5.24 24.83 7.32
CA GLU A 241 4.20 24.09 8.01
C GLU A 241 4.49 23.98 9.51
#